data_5ff87c1732dbbe76337ae1b66a0c07e8
#
_entry.id   5ff87c1732dbbe76337ae1b66a0c07e8
#
_cell.length_a   1.000
_cell.length_b   1.000
_cell.length_c   1.000
_cell.angle_alpha   90.00
_cell.angle_beta   90.00
_cell.angle_gamma   90.00
#
_symmetry.space_group_name_H-M   'P 1'
#
loop_
_entity.id
_entity.type
_entity.pdbx_description
1 polymer ?
#
loop_
_entity_poly.entity_id
_entity_poly.type
_entity_poly.pdbx_seq_one_letter_code
_entity_poly.pdbx_strand_id
1 'polypeptide(L)' 'MENAKTLVSHLNKDLNELEDDIVSLIKWHDEHHKSIAGVNWRELDKVEGLVKKLKKHFKK' A
#
# COMPACT_ATOMS: atom_id res chain seq x y z
N MET A 1 -5.31 14.72 -22.67
CA MET A 1 -4.02 14.23 -22.15
C MET A 1 -3.82 14.76 -20.73
N GLU A 2 -3.57 13.88 -19.80
CA GLU A 2 -3.35 14.28 -18.42
C GLU A 2 -1.97 14.89 -18.24
N ASN A 3 -1.90 15.92 -17.40
CA ASN A 3 -0.62 16.53 -17.09
C ASN A 3 0.03 15.83 -15.86
N ALA A 4 1.27 16.20 -15.57
CA ALA A 4 2.03 15.56 -14.48
C ALA A 4 1.36 15.74 -13.11
N LYS A 5 0.74 16.89 -12.87
CA LYS A 5 0.05 17.14 -11.60
C LYS A 5 -1.13 16.20 -11.41
N THR A 6 -1.89 15.95 -12.46
CA THR A 6 -3.03 15.03 -12.41
C THR A 6 -2.54 13.61 -12.15
N LEU A 7 -1.48 13.20 -12.82
CA LEU A 7 -0.89 11.87 -12.62
C LEU A 7 -0.37 11.68 -11.19
N VAL A 8 0.29 12.71 -10.65
CA VAL A 8 0.77 12.66 -9.26
C VAL A 8 -0.41 12.56 -8.29
N SER A 9 -1.48 13.29 -8.54
CA SER A 9 -2.68 13.22 -7.71
C SER A 9 -3.29 11.81 -7.71
N HIS A 10 -3.36 11.19 -8.90
CA HIS A 10 -3.86 9.81 -9.02
C HIS A 10 -2.96 8.83 -8.29
N LEU A 11 -1.64 8.99 -8.39
CA LEU A 11 -0.69 8.13 -7.68
C LEU A 11 -0.85 8.25 -6.17
N ASN A 12 -1.02 9.46 -5.65
CA ASN A 12 -1.25 9.66 -4.22
C ASN A 12 -2.50 8.95 -3.75
N LYS A 13 -3.57 9.07 -4.51
CA LYS A 13 -4.82 8.39 -4.19
C LYS A 13 -4.65 6.88 -4.20
N ASP A 14 -4.03 6.37 -5.25
CA ASP A 14 -3.81 4.92 -5.40
C ASP A 14 -2.92 4.38 -4.30
N LEU A 15 -1.87 5.12 -3.92
CA LEU A 15 -0.99 4.70 -2.84
C LEU A 15 -1.72 4.68 -1.49
N ASN A 16 -2.59 5.65 -1.24
CA ASN A 16 -3.39 5.66 -0.01
C ASN A 16 -4.32 4.46 0.04
N GLU A 17 -5.00 4.14 -1.05
CA GLU A 17 -5.90 2.99 -1.13
C GLU A 17 -5.13 1.69 -0.95
N LEU A 18 -3.97 1.58 -1.61
CA LEU A 18 -3.13 0.40 -1.50
C LEU A 18 -2.63 0.20 -0.07
N GLU A 19 -2.20 1.28 0.58
CA GLU A 19 -1.74 1.20 1.97
C GLU A 19 -2.85 0.70 2.88
N ASP A 20 -4.05 1.25 2.73
CA ASP A 20 -5.21 0.84 3.53
C ASP A 20 -5.50 -0.64 3.35
N ASP A 21 -5.47 -1.13 2.12
CA ASP A 21 -5.73 -2.53 1.82
C ASP A 21 -4.66 -3.44 2.43
N ILE A 22 -3.40 -3.04 2.32
CA ILE A 22 -2.29 -3.82 2.88
C ILE A 22 -2.39 -3.87 4.41
N VAL A 23 -2.63 -2.72 5.04
CA VAL A 23 -2.74 -2.64 6.51
C VAL A 23 -3.92 -3.48 6.99
N SER A 24 -5.05 -3.43 6.29
CA SER A 24 -6.23 -4.21 6.63
C SER A 24 -5.95 -5.71 6.56
N LEU A 25 -5.25 -6.13 5.51
CA LEU A 25 -4.92 -7.55 5.33
C LEU A 25 -3.95 -8.05 6.40
N ILE A 26 -2.94 -7.25 6.72
CA ILE A 26 -1.97 -7.61 7.77
C ILE A 26 -2.67 -7.71 9.12
N LYS A 27 -3.56 -6.76 9.41
CA LYS A 27 -4.34 -6.77 10.64
C LYS A 27 -5.23 -8.01 10.72
N TRP A 28 -5.87 -8.37 9.62
CA TRP A 28 -6.68 -9.58 9.56
C TRP A 28 -5.84 -10.83 9.90
N HIS A 29 -4.63 -10.91 9.31
CA HIS A 29 -3.70 -12.01 9.57
C HIS A 29 -3.31 -12.08 11.04
N ASP A 30 -3.01 -10.94 11.65
CA ASP A 30 -2.62 -10.90 13.06
C ASP A 30 -3.78 -11.34 13.96
N GLU A 31 -5.01 -11.00 13.61
CA GLU A 31 -6.18 -11.37 14.42
C GLU A 31 -6.53 -12.85 14.29
N HIS A 32 -6.38 -13.41 13.09
CA HIS A 32 -6.84 -14.77 12.81
C HIS A 32 -5.72 -15.82 12.83
N HIS A 33 -4.47 -15.39 12.73
CA HIS A 33 -3.30 -16.27 12.71
C HIS A 33 -3.40 -17.35 11.63
N LYS A 34 -3.99 -17.01 10.49
CA LYS A 34 -4.18 -17.92 9.37
C LYS A 34 -3.40 -17.47 8.16
N SER A 35 -2.81 -18.44 7.46
CA SER A 35 -2.16 -18.16 6.19
C SER A 35 -3.17 -18.20 5.06
N ILE A 36 -2.96 -17.36 4.05
CA ILE A 36 -3.77 -17.36 2.84
C ILE A 36 -2.87 -17.79 1.69
N ALA A 37 -3.34 -18.76 0.90
CA ALA A 37 -2.60 -19.26 -0.23
C ALA A 37 -2.25 -18.12 -1.19
N GLY A 38 -1.01 -18.05 -1.62
CA GLY A 38 -0.55 -17.02 -2.54
C GLY A 38 -0.13 -15.72 -1.88
N VAL A 39 -0.23 -15.60 -0.57
CA VAL A 39 0.20 -14.41 0.15
C VAL A 39 1.50 -14.69 0.89
N ASN A 40 2.51 -13.89 0.61
CA ASN A 40 3.78 -13.92 1.33
C ASN A 40 3.80 -12.74 2.29
N TRP A 41 3.57 -13.01 3.57
CA TRP A 41 3.42 -11.96 4.60
C TRP A 41 4.68 -11.12 4.77
N ARG A 42 5.84 -11.74 4.60
CA ARG A 42 7.11 -11.05 4.70
C ARG A 42 7.29 -10.03 3.59
N GLU A 43 6.93 -10.42 2.37
CA GLU A 43 6.97 -9.50 1.23
C GLU A 43 5.92 -8.41 1.36
N LEU A 44 4.76 -8.74 1.92
CA LEU A 44 3.70 -7.77 2.13
C LEU A 44 4.15 -6.67 3.10
N ASP A 45 4.87 -7.03 4.18
CA ASP A 45 5.44 -6.06 5.10
C ASP A 45 6.42 -5.12 4.40
N LYS A 46 7.25 -5.66 3.52
CA LYS A 46 8.19 -4.86 2.73
C LYS A 46 7.45 -3.89 1.82
N VAL A 47 6.40 -4.37 1.16
CA VAL A 47 5.60 -3.53 0.26
C VAL A 47 4.95 -2.40 1.05
N GLU A 48 4.43 -2.68 2.24
CA GLU A 48 3.86 -1.64 3.10
C GLU A 48 4.88 -0.52 3.37
N GLY A 49 6.10 -0.92 3.75
CA GLY A 49 7.16 0.06 4.01
C GLY A 49 7.50 0.88 2.77
N LEU A 50 7.54 0.23 1.60
CA LEU A 50 7.82 0.92 0.34
C LEU A 50 6.70 1.91 -0.03
N VAL A 51 5.46 1.51 0.16
CA VAL A 51 4.31 2.39 -0.10
C VAL A 51 4.38 3.63 0.78
N LYS A 52 4.64 3.46 2.07
CA LYS A 52 4.79 4.59 2.99
C LYS A 52 5.91 5.53 2.55
N LYS A 53 7.03 4.97 2.12
CA LYS A 53 8.16 5.74 1.64
C LYS A 53 7.83 6.50 0.36
N LEU A 54 7.15 5.86 -0.58
CA LEU A 54 6.73 6.50 -1.82
C LEU A 54 5.76 7.66 -1.57
N LYS A 55 4.84 7.48 -0.63
CA LYS A 55 3.88 8.54 -0.30
C LYS A 55 4.58 9.82 0.14
N LYS A 56 5.72 9.71 0.83
CA LYS A 56 6.48 10.89 1.25
C LYS A 56 7.06 11.66 0.08
N HIS A 57 7.38 10.98 -1.03
CA HIS A 57 7.93 11.65 -2.21
C HIS A 57 6.90 12.51 -2.91
N PHE A 58 5.62 12.14 -2.85
CA PHE A 58 4.56 12.87 -3.52
C PHE A 58 3.82 13.84 -2.62
N LYS A 59 4.08 13.77 -1.34
CA LYS A 59 3.42 14.65 -0.37
C LYS A 59 4.12 16.00 -0.34
N LYS A 60 3.34 17.04 -0.45
CA LYS A 60 3.85 18.42 -0.32
C LYS A 60 3.28 19.07 0.91
#